data_3710fe93cd1d16f319e93afe3831a927
#
_entry.id   3710fe93cd1d16f319e93afe3831a927
#
_cell.length_a   1.000
_cell.length_b   1.000
_cell.length_c   1.000
_cell.angle_alpha   90.00
_cell.angle_beta   90.00
_cell.angle_gamma   90.00
#
_symmetry.space_group_name_H-M   'P 1'
#
loop_
_entity.id
_entity.type
_entity.pdbx_description
1 polymer ?
#
loop_
_entity_poly.entity_id
_entity_poly.type
_entity_poly.pdbx_seq_one_letter_code
_entity_poly.pdbx_strand_id
1 'polypeptide(L)'
;MPGGPLARGGAGVTGVPRVDVAVVDDHPIVRDGITGWVAAPDSGISVVATAATVDGLLAGAGRRADVVLLDLDLGDGTTAERNVAAIRAAGPAVLVLSATGRPAAVRDAMRAGARGYVLKHEEAAELRAAIQAVAAGTDWVSPRLACIFATDDAPDRPALSVQESRTLRLYATGMPIKSVARRLGISEETAKQYVRRVREKYAQAGRAAPTKLDLYHRAVEDGHLLSPP
;
A
#
# COMPACT_ATOMS: atom_id res chain seq x y z
N MET A 1 -52.66 -12.81 46.79
CA MET A 1 -51.30 -12.27 46.70
C MET A 1 -50.72 -12.73 45.40
N PRO A 2 -50.63 -11.95 44.32
CA PRO A 2 -50.01 -12.35 43.07
C PRO A 2 -48.53 -11.94 43.12
N GLY A 3 -47.65 -12.92 42.90
CA GLY A 3 -46.22 -12.73 42.73
C GLY A 3 -45.92 -12.06 41.42
N GLY A 4 -45.24 -10.90 41.47
CA GLY A 4 -44.78 -10.18 40.31
C GLY A 4 -43.62 -10.91 39.59
N PRO A 5 -43.43 -10.72 38.31
CA PRO A 5 -42.34 -11.34 37.57
C PRO A 5 -41.01 -10.66 37.87
N LEU A 6 -40.02 -11.47 38.23
CA LEU A 6 -38.60 -11.08 38.36
C LEU A 6 -38.08 -10.56 37.02
N ALA A 7 -37.80 -9.28 36.98
CA ALA A 7 -37.05 -8.64 35.88
C ALA A 7 -35.66 -9.23 35.83
N ARG A 8 -35.38 -9.99 34.79
CA ARG A 8 -34.00 -10.40 34.42
C ARG A 8 -33.30 -9.17 33.88
N GLY A 9 -32.54 -8.49 34.74
CA GLY A 9 -31.56 -7.50 34.32
C GLY A 9 -30.45 -8.15 33.53
N GLY A 10 -30.60 -8.19 32.22
CA GLY A 10 -29.50 -8.46 31.32
C GLY A 10 -28.59 -7.24 31.32
N ALA A 11 -27.50 -7.26 32.11
CA ALA A 11 -26.41 -6.35 31.98
C ALA A 11 -25.81 -6.60 30.58
N GLY A 12 -26.16 -5.72 29.62
CA GLY A 12 -25.51 -5.67 28.32
C GLY A 12 -24.04 -5.37 28.54
N VAL A 13 -23.19 -6.37 28.36
CA VAL A 13 -21.78 -6.17 28.12
C VAL A 13 -21.73 -5.31 26.85
N THR A 14 -21.36 -4.05 26.98
CA THR A 14 -21.03 -3.17 25.86
C THR A 14 -19.75 -3.70 25.23
N GLY A 15 -19.89 -4.76 24.41
CA GLY A 15 -18.79 -5.28 23.63
C GLY A 15 -18.31 -4.20 22.68
N VAL A 16 -17.04 -3.84 22.75
CA VAL A 16 -16.37 -3.07 21.71
C VAL A 16 -16.67 -3.79 20.37
N PRO A 17 -17.21 -3.07 19.35
CA PRO A 17 -17.48 -3.72 18.06
C PRO A 17 -16.22 -4.42 17.57
N ARG A 18 -16.33 -5.71 17.31
CA ARG A 18 -15.21 -6.51 16.81
C ARG A 18 -14.93 -6.15 15.36
N VAL A 19 -13.67 -5.85 15.04
CA VAL A 19 -13.22 -5.55 13.70
C VAL A 19 -12.54 -6.80 13.12
N ASP A 20 -13.06 -7.31 12.01
CA ASP A 20 -12.47 -8.42 11.29
C ASP A 20 -11.41 -7.92 10.30
N VAL A 21 -10.17 -8.39 10.47
CA VAL A 21 -9.01 -7.94 9.70
C VAL A 21 -8.45 -9.09 8.88
N ALA A 22 -8.04 -8.79 7.65
CA ALA A 22 -7.23 -9.70 6.86
C ALA A 22 -5.85 -9.10 6.57
N VAL A 23 -4.83 -9.93 6.38
CA VAL A 23 -3.43 -9.49 6.18
C VAL A 23 -2.91 -10.04 4.86
N VAL A 24 -2.35 -9.17 4.02
CA VAL A 24 -1.65 -9.53 2.78
C VAL A 24 -0.21 -9.04 2.86
N ASP A 25 0.73 -9.98 2.90
CA ASP A 25 2.16 -9.75 2.92
C ASP A 25 2.85 -11.01 2.39
N ASP A 26 3.84 -10.92 1.53
CA ASP A 26 4.54 -12.09 0.98
C ASP A 26 5.52 -12.74 1.99
N HIS A 27 5.87 -12.03 3.07
CA HIS A 27 6.75 -12.51 4.13
C HIS A 27 5.97 -13.22 5.26
N PRO A 28 6.10 -14.56 5.43
CA PRO A 28 5.36 -15.31 6.46
C PRO A 28 5.58 -14.77 7.88
N ILE A 29 6.83 -14.45 8.25
CA ILE A 29 7.17 -13.96 9.58
C ILE A 29 6.51 -12.61 9.91
N VAL A 30 6.30 -11.77 8.89
CA VAL A 30 5.61 -10.48 9.05
C VAL A 30 4.13 -10.72 9.29
N ARG A 31 3.49 -11.62 8.52
CA ARG A 31 2.08 -12.01 8.73
C ARG A 31 1.83 -12.54 10.13
N ASP A 32 2.70 -13.44 10.61
CA ASP A 32 2.59 -14.03 11.94
C ASP A 32 2.80 -12.97 13.04
N GLY A 33 3.79 -12.09 12.87
CA GLY A 33 4.04 -10.98 13.77
C GLY A 33 2.87 -10.01 13.87
N ILE A 34 2.33 -9.55 12.73
CA ILE A 34 1.16 -8.66 12.67
C ILE A 34 -0.04 -9.32 13.34
N THR A 35 -0.29 -10.60 13.03
CA THR A 35 -1.39 -11.36 13.63
C THR A 35 -1.29 -11.37 15.15
N GLY A 36 -0.10 -11.62 15.70
CA GLY A 36 0.13 -11.57 17.15
C GLY A 36 -0.05 -10.17 17.76
N TRP A 37 0.33 -9.13 17.04
CA TRP A 37 0.23 -7.74 17.52
C TRP A 37 -1.20 -7.20 17.54
N VAL A 38 -2.01 -7.53 16.54
CA VAL A 38 -3.37 -6.99 16.44
C VAL A 38 -4.39 -7.82 17.23
N ALA A 39 -4.17 -9.12 17.36
CA ALA A 39 -5.05 -10.03 18.10
C ALA A 39 -4.81 -10.04 19.63
N ALA A 40 -4.20 -8.99 20.18
CA ALA A 40 -4.00 -8.87 21.64
C ALA A 40 -5.35 -8.99 22.39
N PRO A 41 -5.37 -9.56 23.60
CA PRO A 41 -6.56 -9.58 24.43
C PRO A 41 -7.17 -8.18 24.54
N ASP A 42 -8.47 -8.07 24.44
CA ASP A 42 -9.25 -6.82 24.56
C ASP A 42 -8.99 -5.78 23.44
N SER A 43 -8.28 -6.11 22.38
CA SER A 43 -8.08 -5.20 21.22
C SER A 43 -9.37 -4.93 20.44
N GLY A 44 -10.37 -5.81 20.53
CA GLY A 44 -11.55 -5.77 19.68
C GLY A 44 -11.25 -6.12 18.21
N ILE A 45 -10.04 -6.61 17.89
CA ILE A 45 -9.62 -6.94 16.52
C ILE A 45 -9.43 -8.44 16.38
N SER A 46 -9.90 -8.98 15.26
CA SER A 46 -9.75 -10.40 14.91
C SER A 46 -9.13 -10.57 13.53
N VAL A 47 -8.05 -11.33 13.43
CA VAL A 47 -7.49 -11.69 12.13
C VAL A 47 -8.24 -12.90 11.58
N VAL A 48 -9.00 -12.71 10.52
CA VAL A 48 -9.87 -13.74 9.90
C VAL A 48 -9.22 -14.45 8.71
N ALA A 49 -8.21 -13.83 8.10
CA ALA A 49 -7.47 -14.42 6.98
C ALA A 49 -6.08 -13.80 6.85
N THR A 50 -5.14 -14.59 6.35
CA THR A 50 -3.82 -14.12 5.89
C THR A 50 -3.49 -14.72 4.54
N ALA A 51 -2.81 -14.00 3.68
CA ALA A 51 -2.39 -14.48 2.36
C ALA A 51 -1.07 -13.83 1.92
N ALA A 52 -0.37 -14.47 0.99
CA ALA A 52 0.83 -13.91 0.36
C ALA A 52 0.49 -12.98 -0.82
N THR A 53 -0.71 -13.09 -1.38
CA THR A 53 -1.17 -12.29 -2.54
C THR A 53 -2.61 -11.84 -2.35
N VAL A 54 -2.98 -10.76 -3.04
CA VAL A 54 -4.37 -10.24 -3.03
C VAL A 54 -5.33 -11.23 -3.66
N ASP A 55 -4.96 -11.86 -4.76
CA ASP A 55 -5.82 -12.85 -5.43
C ASP A 55 -6.09 -14.04 -4.50
N GLY A 56 -5.08 -14.53 -3.76
CA GLY A 56 -5.22 -15.58 -2.76
C GLY A 56 -6.14 -15.18 -1.60
N LEU A 57 -6.02 -13.94 -1.11
CA LEU A 57 -6.91 -13.42 -0.07
C LEU A 57 -8.37 -13.38 -0.53
N LEU A 58 -8.60 -12.83 -1.73
CA LEU A 58 -9.94 -12.63 -2.28
C LEU A 58 -10.62 -13.91 -2.72
N ALA A 59 -9.87 -14.98 -2.97
CA ALA A 59 -10.43 -16.32 -3.19
C ALA A 59 -11.01 -16.97 -1.92
N GLY A 60 -10.61 -16.49 -0.74
CA GLY A 60 -10.97 -17.04 0.56
C GLY A 60 -11.82 -16.12 1.44
N ALA A 61 -11.67 -16.30 2.76
CA ALA A 61 -12.41 -15.57 3.79
C ALA A 61 -12.08 -14.07 3.85
N GLY A 62 -10.97 -13.63 3.25
CA GLY A 62 -10.52 -12.24 3.30
C GLY A 62 -11.50 -11.23 2.68
N ARG A 63 -12.39 -11.67 1.81
CA ARG A 63 -13.47 -10.81 1.25
C ARG A 63 -14.49 -10.33 2.29
N ARG A 64 -14.55 -10.97 3.46
CA ARG A 64 -15.49 -10.62 4.54
C ARG A 64 -14.84 -9.76 5.61
N ALA A 65 -13.57 -9.46 5.48
CA ALA A 65 -12.89 -8.57 6.42
C ALA A 65 -13.45 -7.15 6.32
N ASP A 66 -13.47 -6.43 7.43
CA ASP A 66 -13.77 -5.00 7.45
C ASP A 66 -12.58 -4.19 6.92
N VAL A 67 -11.38 -4.62 7.28
CA VAL A 67 -10.11 -3.97 6.90
C VAL A 67 -9.11 -5.00 6.39
N VAL A 68 -8.46 -4.68 5.29
CA VAL A 68 -7.30 -5.42 4.79
C VAL A 68 -6.04 -4.63 5.06
N LEU A 69 -5.10 -5.23 5.80
CA LEU A 69 -3.72 -4.76 5.94
C LEU A 69 -2.95 -5.23 4.71
N LEU A 70 -2.51 -4.31 3.88
CA LEU A 70 -1.88 -4.60 2.60
C LEU A 70 -0.42 -4.15 2.58
N ASP A 71 0.52 -5.07 2.38
CA ASP A 71 1.89 -4.70 2.02
C ASP A 71 1.93 -4.13 0.60
N LEU A 72 2.72 -3.08 0.40
CA LEU A 72 2.91 -2.45 -0.91
C LEU A 72 3.78 -3.27 -1.86
N ASP A 73 4.69 -4.08 -1.33
CA ASP A 73 5.68 -4.83 -2.13
C ASP A 73 5.51 -6.33 -1.91
N LEU A 74 4.60 -6.93 -2.67
CA LEU A 74 4.30 -8.36 -2.57
C LEU A 74 5.21 -9.25 -3.41
N GLY A 75 6.17 -8.69 -4.17
CA GLY A 75 7.08 -9.47 -4.99
C GLY A 75 6.44 -10.24 -6.16
N ASP A 76 5.11 -10.24 -6.28
CA ASP A 76 4.34 -11.00 -7.28
C ASP A 76 4.17 -10.28 -8.63
N GLY A 77 4.77 -9.09 -8.78
CA GLY A 77 4.70 -8.27 -9.99
C GLY A 77 3.41 -7.46 -10.13
N THR A 78 2.49 -7.50 -9.17
CA THR A 78 1.32 -6.61 -9.14
C THR A 78 1.72 -5.20 -8.67
N THR A 79 0.88 -4.20 -8.98
CA THR A 79 1.10 -2.83 -8.49
C THR A 79 0.21 -2.54 -7.29
N ALA A 80 0.66 -1.61 -6.43
CA ALA A 80 -0.12 -1.16 -5.28
C ALA A 80 -1.51 -0.68 -5.68
N GLU A 81 -1.62 0.08 -6.78
CA GLU A 81 -2.89 0.62 -7.28
C GLU A 81 -3.85 -0.51 -7.67
N ARG A 82 -3.35 -1.54 -8.38
CA ARG A 82 -4.16 -2.71 -8.76
C ARG A 82 -4.66 -3.45 -7.52
N ASN A 83 -3.77 -3.66 -6.55
CA ASN A 83 -4.07 -4.39 -5.33
C ASN A 83 -5.12 -3.66 -4.47
N VAL A 84 -4.93 -2.35 -4.26
CA VAL A 84 -5.90 -1.50 -3.55
C VAL A 84 -7.25 -1.51 -4.26
N ALA A 85 -7.27 -1.32 -5.59
CA ALA A 85 -8.50 -1.32 -6.37
C ALA A 85 -9.24 -2.66 -6.29
N ALA A 86 -8.53 -3.80 -6.36
CA ALA A 86 -9.12 -5.14 -6.28
C ALA A 86 -9.76 -5.41 -4.91
N ILE A 87 -9.07 -5.06 -3.81
CA ILE A 87 -9.60 -5.24 -2.46
C ILE A 87 -10.85 -4.37 -2.25
N ARG A 88 -10.79 -3.08 -2.64
CA ARG A 88 -11.93 -2.16 -2.52
C ARG A 88 -13.15 -2.62 -3.32
N ALA A 89 -12.93 -3.14 -4.53
CA ALA A 89 -14.01 -3.68 -5.34
C ALA A 89 -14.69 -4.91 -4.68
N ALA A 90 -13.97 -5.61 -3.81
CA ALA A 90 -14.50 -6.73 -3.03
C ALA A 90 -15.23 -6.30 -1.75
N GLY A 91 -15.09 -5.04 -1.30
CA GLY A 91 -15.79 -4.46 -0.16
C GLY A 91 -14.92 -3.96 1.00
N PRO A 92 -13.82 -4.64 1.39
CA PRO A 92 -13.00 -4.24 2.52
C PRO A 92 -12.36 -2.85 2.36
N ALA A 93 -12.17 -2.14 3.48
CA ALA A 93 -11.31 -0.97 3.53
C ALA A 93 -9.84 -1.39 3.47
N VAL A 94 -8.97 -0.55 2.89
CA VAL A 94 -7.54 -0.86 2.77
C VAL A 94 -6.73 0.05 3.67
N LEU A 95 -5.96 -0.57 4.57
CA LEU A 95 -4.90 0.06 5.37
C LEU A 95 -3.56 -0.49 4.88
N VAL A 96 -2.75 0.39 4.32
CA VAL A 96 -1.45 0.02 3.76
C VAL A 96 -0.41 -0.11 4.87
N LEU A 97 0.37 -1.18 4.83
CA LEU A 97 1.58 -1.39 5.62
C LEU A 97 2.80 -1.28 4.72
N SER A 98 3.84 -0.56 5.14
CA SER A 98 5.06 -0.44 4.36
C SER A 98 6.31 -0.36 5.23
N ALA A 99 7.40 -0.93 4.76
CA ALA A 99 8.70 -0.78 5.40
C ALA A 99 9.25 0.65 5.27
N THR A 100 8.79 1.42 4.28
CA THR A 100 9.31 2.77 3.99
C THR A 100 8.19 3.79 3.84
N GLY A 101 8.32 4.94 4.52
CA GLY A 101 7.40 6.08 4.40
C GLY A 101 7.71 6.96 3.19
N ARG A 102 7.98 6.40 2.01
CA ARG A 102 8.26 7.20 0.80
C ARG A 102 7.01 7.99 0.42
N PRO A 103 7.08 9.34 0.38
CA PRO A 103 5.89 10.20 0.17
C PRO A 103 5.11 9.83 -1.08
N ALA A 104 5.83 9.37 -2.06
CA ALA A 104 5.29 8.92 -3.33
C ALA A 104 4.43 7.68 -3.25
N ALA A 105 4.93 6.64 -2.61
CA ALA A 105 4.20 5.39 -2.46
C ALA A 105 2.93 5.60 -1.62
N VAL A 106 3.03 6.47 -0.61
CA VAL A 106 1.87 6.88 0.21
C VAL A 106 0.83 7.59 -0.65
N ARG A 107 1.22 8.61 -1.43
CA ARG A 107 0.28 9.33 -2.31
C ARG A 107 -0.38 8.41 -3.34
N ASP A 108 0.39 7.51 -3.94
CA ASP A 108 -0.15 6.59 -4.95
C ASP A 108 -1.14 5.60 -4.32
N ALA A 109 -0.85 5.08 -3.13
CA ALA A 109 -1.77 4.22 -2.37
C ALA A 109 -3.07 4.97 -2.00
N MET A 110 -2.97 6.21 -1.50
CA MET A 110 -4.13 7.02 -1.14
C MET A 110 -4.96 7.40 -2.36
N ARG A 111 -4.33 7.75 -3.50
CA ARG A 111 -5.03 7.99 -4.78
C ARG A 111 -5.75 6.75 -5.31
N ALA A 112 -5.18 5.57 -5.10
CA ALA A 112 -5.82 4.31 -5.43
C ALA A 112 -7.03 4.01 -4.51
N GLY A 113 -7.16 4.76 -3.41
CA GLY A 113 -8.25 4.72 -2.46
C GLY A 113 -7.96 3.90 -1.21
N ALA A 114 -6.71 3.70 -0.85
CA ALA A 114 -6.40 3.27 0.51
C ALA A 114 -6.93 4.31 1.50
N ARG A 115 -7.43 3.85 2.64
CA ARG A 115 -7.98 4.69 3.69
C ARG A 115 -6.99 5.01 4.79
N GLY A 116 -5.81 4.39 4.75
CA GLY A 116 -4.75 4.71 5.68
C GLY A 116 -3.42 4.10 5.27
N TYR A 117 -2.38 4.55 5.96
CA TYR A 117 -1.02 4.13 5.75
C TYR A 117 -0.25 4.10 7.07
N VAL A 118 0.39 2.98 7.37
CA VAL A 118 1.17 2.73 8.58
C VAL A 118 2.53 2.15 8.20
N LEU A 119 3.57 2.55 8.91
CA LEU A 119 4.89 1.97 8.73
C LEU A 119 5.02 0.65 9.52
N LYS A 120 5.64 -0.36 8.94
CA LYS A 120 5.84 -1.69 9.58
C LYS A 120 6.65 -1.63 10.88
N HIS A 121 7.35 -0.52 11.15
CA HIS A 121 8.13 -0.32 12.36
C HIS A 121 7.43 0.60 13.40
N GLU A 122 6.19 0.98 13.17
CA GLU A 122 5.38 1.68 14.17
C GLU A 122 4.91 0.71 15.27
N GLU A 123 4.54 1.26 16.42
CA GLU A 123 4.13 0.45 17.56
C GLU A 123 2.79 -0.26 17.31
N ALA A 124 2.61 -1.42 17.94
CA ALA A 124 1.37 -2.19 17.84
C ALA A 124 0.12 -1.39 18.26
N ALA A 125 0.25 -0.45 19.19
CA ALA A 125 -0.85 0.43 19.61
C ALA A 125 -1.29 1.36 18.46
N GLU A 126 -0.34 1.92 17.70
CA GLU A 126 -0.59 2.78 16.55
C GLU A 126 -1.30 2.01 15.44
N LEU A 127 -0.83 0.79 15.14
CA LEU A 127 -1.47 -0.07 14.15
C LEU A 127 -2.92 -0.41 14.54
N ARG A 128 -3.18 -0.73 15.81
CA ARG A 128 -4.55 -0.99 16.29
C ARG A 128 -5.45 0.23 16.18
N ALA A 129 -4.94 1.41 16.54
CA ALA A 129 -5.70 2.66 16.41
C ALA A 129 -6.02 2.96 14.93
N ALA A 130 -5.08 2.73 14.02
CA ALA A 130 -5.29 2.87 12.58
C ALA A 130 -6.36 1.91 12.06
N ILE A 131 -6.33 0.64 12.47
CA ILE A 131 -7.32 -0.36 12.09
C ILE A 131 -8.72 0.08 12.54
N GLN A 132 -8.87 0.49 13.80
CA GLN A 132 -10.15 0.91 14.36
C GLN A 132 -10.70 2.18 13.66
N ALA A 133 -9.84 3.16 13.37
CA ALA A 133 -10.21 4.36 12.63
C ALA A 133 -10.70 4.03 11.22
N VAL A 134 -9.97 3.20 10.49
CA VAL A 134 -10.31 2.79 9.12
C VAL A 134 -11.59 1.96 9.10
N ALA A 135 -11.80 1.06 10.05
CA ALA A 135 -13.04 0.30 10.21
C ALA A 135 -14.24 1.20 10.50
N ALA A 136 -14.05 2.27 11.29
CA ALA A 136 -15.07 3.28 11.57
C ALA A 136 -15.33 4.22 10.37
N GLY A 137 -14.64 4.04 9.25
CA GLY A 137 -14.81 4.86 8.07
C GLY A 137 -14.01 6.17 8.07
N THR A 138 -13.05 6.34 8.98
CA THR A 138 -12.16 7.50 9.07
C THR A 138 -10.84 7.19 8.41
N ASP A 139 -10.31 8.12 7.61
CA ASP A 139 -8.99 7.96 7.02
C ASP A 139 -7.89 8.15 8.08
N TRP A 140 -6.82 7.36 7.97
CA TRP A 140 -5.72 7.37 8.93
C TRP A 140 -4.39 7.71 8.28
N VAL A 141 -3.74 8.72 8.82
CA VAL A 141 -2.34 9.04 8.50
C VAL A 141 -1.62 9.26 9.83
N SER A 142 -0.58 8.50 10.10
CA SER A 142 0.15 8.67 11.35
C SER A 142 0.77 10.08 11.44
N PRO A 143 0.96 10.64 12.65
CA PRO A 143 1.59 11.95 12.82
C PRO A 143 2.96 12.05 12.16
N ARG A 144 3.72 10.97 12.16
CA ARG A 144 5.03 10.87 11.50
C ARG A 144 4.91 11.00 9.99
N LEU A 145 3.92 10.33 9.38
CA LEU A 145 3.65 10.45 7.95
C LEU A 145 3.09 11.82 7.58
N ALA A 146 2.23 12.39 8.41
CA ALA A 146 1.75 13.75 8.23
C ALA A 146 2.90 14.77 8.22
N CYS A 147 3.90 14.59 9.07
CA CYS A 147 5.13 15.39 9.07
C CYS A 147 5.93 15.21 7.76
N ILE A 148 6.08 13.98 7.28
CA ILE A 148 6.75 13.70 5.98
C ILE A 148 6.00 14.41 4.84
N PHE A 149 4.66 14.40 4.84
CA PHE A 149 3.87 15.13 3.84
C PHE A 149 4.01 16.64 3.94
N ALA A 150 4.03 17.17 5.16
CA ALA A 150 4.16 18.62 5.38
C ALA A 150 5.53 19.16 4.96
N THR A 151 6.56 18.31 4.94
CA THR A 151 7.91 18.67 4.50
C THR A 151 8.22 18.23 3.06
N ASP A 152 7.27 17.56 2.39
CA ASP A 152 7.44 17.07 1.02
C ASP A 152 7.07 18.15 0.01
N ASP A 153 7.99 19.06 -0.25
CA ASP A 153 7.93 20.05 -1.33
C ASP A 153 8.14 19.43 -2.73
N ALA A 154 8.02 18.10 -2.86
CA ALA A 154 8.29 17.42 -4.12
C ALA A 154 7.33 17.92 -5.21
N PRO A 155 7.86 18.51 -6.30
CA PRO A 155 7.06 18.95 -7.42
C PRO A 155 6.28 17.77 -8.05
N ASP A 156 5.17 18.09 -8.68
CA ASP A 156 4.29 17.11 -9.31
C ASP A 156 5.06 16.08 -10.13
N ARG A 157 4.80 14.81 -9.85
CA ARG A 157 5.42 13.73 -10.59
C ARG A 157 4.80 13.63 -11.97
N PRO A 158 5.61 13.36 -12.99
CA PRO A 158 5.06 13.10 -14.30
C PRO A 158 4.23 11.81 -14.29
N ALA A 159 3.01 11.86 -14.80
CA ALA A 159 2.18 10.68 -15.01
C ALA A 159 2.79 9.83 -16.14
N LEU A 160 3.49 8.76 -15.75
CA LEU A 160 4.05 7.80 -16.69
C LEU A 160 3.02 6.71 -17.02
N SER A 161 2.92 6.32 -18.30
CA SER A 161 2.18 5.12 -18.67
C SER A 161 2.87 3.86 -18.16
N VAL A 162 2.16 2.74 -18.14
CA VAL A 162 2.70 1.44 -17.71
C VAL A 162 3.97 1.08 -18.49
N GLN A 163 4.00 1.33 -19.81
CA GLN A 163 5.16 1.01 -20.64
C GLN A 163 6.33 1.99 -20.41
N GLU A 164 6.05 3.26 -20.20
CA GLU A 164 7.07 4.27 -19.84
C GLU A 164 7.70 3.94 -18.48
N SER A 165 6.90 3.57 -17.49
CA SER A 165 7.38 3.17 -16.16
C SER A 165 8.24 1.89 -16.22
N ARG A 166 7.79 0.85 -16.96
CA ARG A 166 8.57 -0.37 -17.16
C ARG A 166 9.90 -0.08 -17.87
N THR A 167 9.88 0.77 -18.89
CA THR A 167 11.08 1.17 -19.63
C THR A 167 12.04 1.95 -18.72
N LEU A 168 11.53 2.89 -17.94
CA LEU A 168 12.31 3.67 -16.98
C LEU A 168 13.02 2.74 -15.98
N ARG A 169 12.30 1.83 -15.35
CA ARG A 169 12.88 0.87 -14.38
C ARG A 169 14.07 0.10 -14.94
N LEU A 170 13.92 -0.47 -16.13
CA LEU A 170 14.98 -1.24 -16.75
C LEU A 170 16.15 -0.37 -17.25
N TYR A 171 15.85 0.78 -17.83
CA TYR A 171 16.88 1.65 -18.39
C TYR A 171 17.69 2.36 -17.30
N ALA A 172 17.03 2.87 -16.27
CA ALA A 172 17.67 3.60 -15.18
C ALA A 172 18.64 2.71 -14.36
N THR A 173 18.34 1.43 -14.18
CA THR A 173 19.26 0.49 -13.51
C THR A 173 20.52 0.14 -14.28
N GLY A 174 20.80 0.81 -15.40
CA GLY A 174 22.04 0.61 -16.14
C GLY A 174 21.88 -0.22 -17.42
N MET A 175 20.73 -0.89 -17.64
CA MET A 175 20.54 -1.77 -18.79
C MET A 175 20.69 -1.02 -20.14
N PRO A 176 21.43 -1.57 -21.12
CA PRO A 176 21.49 -0.99 -22.46
C PRO A 176 20.12 -1.00 -23.14
N ILE A 177 19.81 0.02 -23.95
CA ILE A 177 18.49 0.19 -24.58
C ILE A 177 18.08 -1.04 -25.42
N LYS A 178 19.01 -1.68 -26.09
CA LYS A 178 18.79 -2.92 -26.86
C LYS A 178 18.30 -4.06 -25.97
N SER A 179 18.84 -4.17 -24.75
CA SER A 179 18.44 -5.19 -23.78
C SER A 179 17.08 -4.86 -23.16
N VAL A 180 16.78 -3.58 -22.92
CA VAL A 180 15.46 -3.10 -22.48
C VAL A 180 14.40 -3.48 -23.53
N ALA A 181 14.64 -3.16 -24.79
CA ALA A 181 13.75 -3.48 -25.90
C ALA A 181 13.44 -4.98 -25.97
N ARG A 182 14.48 -5.82 -25.94
CA ARG A 182 14.34 -7.29 -25.94
C ARG A 182 13.51 -7.78 -24.74
N ARG A 183 13.77 -7.25 -23.54
CA ARG A 183 13.06 -7.67 -22.31
C ARG A 183 11.59 -7.27 -22.29
N LEU A 184 11.25 -6.17 -22.95
CA LEU A 184 9.87 -5.69 -23.06
C LEU A 184 9.13 -6.21 -24.31
N GLY A 185 9.80 -6.97 -25.19
CA GLY A 185 9.21 -7.48 -26.43
C GLY A 185 8.85 -6.39 -27.43
N ILE A 186 9.63 -5.28 -27.48
CA ILE A 186 9.41 -4.13 -28.36
C ILE A 186 10.64 -3.84 -29.22
N SER A 187 10.49 -2.99 -30.24
CA SER A 187 11.64 -2.55 -31.05
C SER A 187 12.57 -1.62 -30.23
N GLU A 188 13.85 -1.56 -30.63
CA GLU A 188 14.80 -0.63 -30.01
C GLU A 188 14.36 0.83 -30.19
N GLU A 189 13.79 1.15 -31.35
CA GLU A 189 13.27 2.48 -31.61
C GLU A 189 12.09 2.83 -30.69
N THR A 190 11.18 1.89 -30.46
CA THR A 190 10.08 2.07 -29.50
C THR A 190 10.60 2.29 -28.06
N ALA A 191 11.63 1.54 -27.67
CA ALA A 191 12.24 1.73 -26.35
C ALA A 191 12.89 3.12 -26.21
N LYS A 192 13.59 3.60 -27.25
CA LYS A 192 14.15 4.96 -27.29
C LYS A 192 13.05 6.03 -27.20
N GLN A 193 11.92 5.82 -27.88
CA GLN A 193 10.78 6.73 -27.80
C GLN A 193 10.20 6.80 -26.40
N TYR A 194 10.07 5.68 -25.70
CA TYR A 194 9.60 5.69 -24.30
C TYR A 194 10.57 6.43 -23.38
N VAL A 195 11.89 6.22 -23.51
CA VAL A 195 12.88 6.96 -22.71
C VAL A 195 12.79 8.47 -23.00
N ARG A 196 12.61 8.88 -24.27
CA ARG A 196 12.43 10.28 -24.64
C ARG A 196 11.18 10.86 -23.99
N ARG A 197 10.01 10.20 -24.11
CA ARG A 197 8.76 10.65 -23.49
C ARG A 197 8.88 10.78 -21.97
N VAL A 198 9.56 9.83 -21.32
CA VAL A 198 9.84 9.93 -19.89
C VAL A 198 10.62 11.20 -19.56
N ARG A 199 11.69 11.50 -20.32
CA ARG A 199 12.47 12.74 -20.13
C ARG A 199 11.65 14.00 -20.36
N GLU A 200 10.83 14.03 -21.41
CA GLU A 200 9.94 15.13 -21.73
C GLU A 200 8.95 15.39 -20.57
N LYS A 201 8.36 14.33 -20.04
CA LYS A 201 7.42 14.44 -18.91
C LYS A 201 8.10 14.93 -17.63
N TYR A 202 9.31 14.46 -17.33
CA TYR A 202 10.10 14.99 -16.21
C TYR A 202 10.47 16.46 -16.42
N ALA A 203 10.83 16.86 -17.62
CA ALA A 203 11.12 18.26 -17.93
C ALA A 203 9.87 19.15 -17.77
N GLN A 204 8.69 18.69 -18.22
CA GLN A 204 7.42 19.40 -18.05
C GLN A 204 7.04 19.56 -16.56
N ALA A 205 7.39 18.59 -15.73
CA ALA A 205 7.22 18.66 -14.27
C ALA A 205 8.29 19.52 -13.57
N GLY A 206 9.16 20.25 -14.30
CA GLY A 206 10.23 21.06 -13.73
C GLY A 206 11.41 20.24 -13.16
N ARG A 207 11.43 18.92 -13.40
CA ARG A 207 12.38 17.97 -12.84
C ARG A 207 13.21 17.29 -13.93
N ALA A 208 13.82 18.08 -14.82
CA ALA A 208 14.56 17.56 -15.96
C ALA A 208 15.56 16.44 -15.59
N ALA A 209 15.63 15.42 -16.44
CA ALA A 209 16.50 14.26 -16.26
C ALA A 209 17.22 13.93 -17.58
N PRO A 210 18.20 14.76 -17.99
CA PRO A 210 18.87 14.63 -19.29
C PRO A 210 19.77 13.40 -19.40
N THR A 211 20.38 12.98 -18.29
CA THR A 211 21.28 11.83 -18.27
C THR A 211 20.57 10.56 -17.78
N LYS A 212 21.24 9.42 -17.95
CA LYS A 212 20.76 8.15 -17.40
C LYS A 212 20.81 8.12 -15.89
N LEU A 213 21.80 8.78 -15.30
CA LEU A 213 21.95 8.91 -13.85
C LEU A 213 20.83 9.79 -13.26
N ASP A 214 20.48 10.88 -13.93
CA ASP A 214 19.33 11.71 -13.51
C ASP A 214 18.05 10.91 -13.52
N LEU A 215 17.81 10.12 -14.59
CA LEU A 215 16.64 9.24 -14.65
C LEU A 215 16.65 8.20 -13.53
N TYR A 216 17.82 7.69 -13.13
CA TYR A 216 17.94 6.80 -11.98
C TYR A 216 17.54 7.51 -10.68
N HIS A 217 18.09 8.70 -10.41
CA HIS A 217 17.73 9.48 -9.22
C HIS A 217 16.22 9.77 -9.19
N ARG A 218 15.67 10.25 -10.31
CA ARG A 218 14.21 10.50 -10.41
C ARG A 218 13.38 9.23 -10.20
N ALA A 219 13.83 8.11 -10.75
CA ALA A 219 13.13 6.84 -10.58
C ALA A 219 13.16 6.34 -9.12
N VAL A 220 14.24 6.61 -8.38
CA VAL A 220 14.34 6.33 -6.94
C VAL A 220 13.45 7.28 -6.15
N GLU A 221 13.57 8.60 -6.37
CA GLU A 221 12.74 9.63 -5.72
C GLU A 221 11.24 9.36 -5.89
N ASP A 222 10.85 8.95 -7.10
CA ASP A 222 9.45 8.68 -7.45
C ASP A 222 8.98 7.26 -7.10
N GLY A 223 9.85 6.44 -6.54
CA GLY A 223 9.49 5.08 -6.11
C GLY A 223 9.39 4.05 -7.23
N HIS A 224 9.84 4.39 -8.44
CA HIS A 224 9.94 3.42 -9.52
C HIS A 224 11.08 2.42 -9.32
N LEU A 225 12.07 2.75 -8.50
CA LEU A 225 13.21 1.90 -8.11
C LEU A 225 13.42 1.96 -6.59
N LEU A 226 13.92 0.86 -6.02
CA LEU A 226 14.41 0.84 -4.65
C LEU A 226 15.75 1.58 -4.58
N SER A 227 15.98 2.35 -3.51
CA SER A 227 17.31 2.85 -3.20
C SER A 227 18.25 1.67 -2.96
N PRO A 228 19.50 1.71 -3.44
CA PRO A 228 20.49 0.74 -2.98
C PRO A 228 20.63 0.84 -1.45
N PRO A 229 20.97 -0.28 -0.79
CA PRO A 229 21.17 -0.32 0.66
C PRO A 229 22.30 0.62 1.10
#